data_eae96d3c32290f855947f92cdd20de12
#
_entry.id   eae96d3c32290f855947f92cdd20de12
#
_cell.length_a   1.000
_cell.length_b   1.000
_cell.length_c   1.000
_cell.angle_alpha   90.00
_cell.angle_beta   90.00
_cell.angle_gamma   90.00
#
_symmetry.space_group_name_H-M   'P 1'
#
loop_
_entity.id
_entity.type
_entity.pdbx_description
1 polymer ?
#
loop_
_entity_poly.entity_id
_entity_poly.type
_entity_poly.pdbx_seq_one_letter_code
_entity_poly.pdbx_strand_id
1 'polypeptide(L)'
;EDLELILHPMAEEAKEATGSMGDDTPLAVLSDIYRPLYHFFRQNFSQVTNPPIDSLRENKVMSLKTRFGNLGNILDFADLTEENIYVLNSPILSNSQIEKFINFFGKNLITIDCTFSKDENLEIAIEKIKKISEIAVREGVTQLILTDKNISEKRLPVPMLLSVGAINTHLIKHKLRGYVSINAQTGEAMDTHSFATLLGIGATTVNPYLALDGLYQRFEKKLFGNYDYEECIKR
;
A
#
# COMPACT_ATOMS: atom_id res chain seq x y z
N GLU A 1 7.26 17.65 10.22
CA GLU A 1 6.84 17.03 11.48
C GLU A 1 6.82 15.50 11.34
N ASP A 2 6.05 14.92 10.41
CA ASP A 2 5.92 13.47 10.24
C ASP A 2 7.26 12.78 9.90
N LEU A 3 8.10 13.41 9.09
CA LEU A 3 9.45 12.90 8.79
C LEU A 3 10.35 12.83 10.04
N GLU A 4 10.18 13.75 10.98
CA GLU A 4 11.01 13.81 12.21
C GLU A 4 10.47 12.91 13.30
N LEU A 5 9.15 12.89 13.47
CA LEU A 5 8.52 12.26 14.63
C LEU A 5 8.10 10.80 14.36
N ILE A 6 7.92 10.43 13.10
CA ILE A 6 7.45 9.10 12.72
C ILE A 6 8.53 8.36 11.94
N LEU A 7 8.86 8.85 10.76
CA LEU A 7 9.68 8.09 9.80
C LEU A 7 11.15 7.95 10.23
N HIS A 8 11.73 9.02 10.81
CA HIS A 8 13.13 8.99 11.27
C HIS A 8 13.37 7.99 12.40
N PRO A 9 12.59 7.97 13.50
CA PRO A 9 12.75 6.98 14.56
C PRO A 9 12.54 5.54 14.08
N MET A 10 11.62 5.30 13.14
CA MET A 10 11.42 3.97 12.56
C MET A 10 12.68 3.48 11.84
N ALA A 11 13.33 4.33 11.05
CA ALA A 11 14.53 3.98 10.31
C ALA A 11 15.78 3.87 11.19
N GLU A 12 15.91 4.68 12.25
CA GLU A 12 17.08 4.71 13.14
C GLU A 12 17.01 3.66 14.24
N GLU A 13 15.85 3.53 14.89
CA GLU A 13 15.68 2.68 16.08
C GLU A 13 14.97 1.36 15.80
N ALA A 14 14.45 1.15 14.59
CA ALA A 14 13.59 0.02 14.23
C ALA A 14 12.35 -0.10 15.15
N LYS A 15 11.78 1.03 15.54
CA LYS A 15 10.63 1.14 16.42
C LYS A 15 9.60 2.07 15.84
N GLU A 16 8.35 1.66 15.92
CA GLU A 16 7.25 2.56 15.60
C GLU A 16 7.15 3.69 16.63
N ALA A 17 6.89 4.90 16.16
CA ALA A 17 6.68 6.04 17.03
C ALA A 17 5.49 5.79 17.97
N THR A 18 5.67 6.06 19.25
CA THR A 18 4.59 5.94 20.24
C THR A 18 3.55 7.02 20.00
N GLY A 19 2.31 6.62 19.84
CA GLY A 19 1.21 7.53 19.60
C GLY A 19 -0.11 6.99 20.13
N SER A 20 -1.14 7.79 20.02
CA SER A 20 -2.51 7.39 20.34
C SER A 20 -3.44 7.74 19.18
N MET A 21 -4.24 6.76 18.78
CA MET A 21 -5.34 6.96 17.82
C MET A 21 -6.62 7.42 18.52
N GLY A 22 -6.62 7.49 19.85
CA GLY A 22 -7.68 8.08 20.66
C GLY A 22 -7.74 9.59 20.44
N ASP A 23 -8.93 10.12 20.25
CA ASP A 23 -9.10 11.51 19.86
C ASP A 23 -10.43 12.07 20.34
N ASP A 24 -10.35 13.07 21.21
CA ASP A 24 -11.50 13.83 21.73
C ASP A 24 -11.70 15.16 20.97
N THR A 25 -10.94 15.39 19.89
CA THR A 25 -11.08 16.62 19.11
C THR A 25 -12.41 16.64 18.34
N PRO A 26 -12.97 17.84 18.08
CA PRO A 26 -14.14 18.00 17.24
C PRO A 26 -13.98 17.36 15.86
N LEU A 27 -15.09 17.11 15.18
CA LEU A 27 -15.10 16.62 13.79
C LEU A 27 -14.15 17.45 12.93
N ALA A 28 -13.42 16.79 12.01
CA ALA A 28 -12.43 17.43 11.14
C ALA A 28 -12.97 18.62 10.33
N VAL A 29 -14.28 18.64 10.03
CA VAL A 29 -14.96 19.76 9.35
C VAL A 29 -14.92 21.06 10.16
N LEU A 30 -14.69 20.99 11.48
CA LEU A 30 -14.59 22.15 12.37
C LEU A 30 -13.14 22.52 12.70
N SER A 31 -12.17 21.87 12.09
CA SER A 31 -10.73 22.10 12.31
C SER A 31 -10.10 22.71 11.08
N ASP A 32 -9.21 23.70 11.28
CA ASP A 32 -8.37 24.28 10.23
C ASP A 32 -7.15 23.40 9.91
N ILE A 33 -6.93 22.33 10.68
CA ILE A 33 -5.79 21.42 10.50
C ILE A 33 -6.25 20.25 9.63
N TYR A 34 -5.53 20.02 8.52
CA TYR A 34 -5.73 18.84 7.67
C TYR A 34 -5.54 17.55 8.46
N ARG A 35 -6.42 16.61 8.23
CA ARG A 35 -6.39 15.29 8.85
C ARG A 35 -6.51 14.22 7.76
N PRO A 36 -5.48 13.37 7.56
CA PRO A 36 -5.53 12.33 6.55
C PRO A 36 -6.61 11.29 6.87
N LEU A 37 -7.19 10.68 5.83
CA LEU A 37 -8.24 9.67 5.96
C LEU A 37 -7.83 8.50 6.86
N TYR A 38 -6.54 8.13 6.88
CA TYR A 38 -5.99 7.06 7.70
C TYR A 38 -6.31 7.24 9.20
N HIS A 39 -6.34 8.46 9.71
CA HIS A 39 -6.62 8.76 11.12
C HIS A 39 -8.07 8.46 11.55
N PHE A 40 -8.98 8.25 10.61
CA PHE A 40 -10.37 7.88 10.92
C PHE A 40 -10.56 6.36 11.03
N PHE A 41 -9.56 5.57 10.66
CA PHE A 41 -9.55 4.12 10.80
C PHE A 41 -8.84 3.75 12.08
N ARG A 42 -9.57 3.15 13.02
CA ARG A 42 -9.05 2.74 14.31
C ARG A 42 -9.79 1.50 14.82
N GLN A 43 -9.16 0.77 15.70
CA GLN A 43 -9.78 -0.35 16.38
C GLN A 43 -10.93 0.13 17.31
N ASN A 44 -12.09 -0.48 17.19
CA ASN A 44 -13.27 -0.11 17.96
C ASN A 44 -13.58 -1.07 19.11
N PHE A 45 -12.81 -2.13 19.29
CA PHE A 45 -12.99 -3.11 20.36
C PHE A 45 -11.65 -3.51 20.97
N SER A 46 -11.69 -4.00 22.21
CA SER A 46 -10.50 -4.46 22.90
C SER A 46 -10.01 -5.79 22.34
N GLN A 47 -8.71 -5.92 22.20
CA GLN A 47 -8.04 -7.16 21.81
C GLN A 47 -6.97 -7.51 22.85
N VAL A 48 -6.60 -8.81 22.94
CA VAL A 48 -5.48 -9.24 23.76
C VAL A 48 -4.17 -8.73 23.15
N THR A 49 -3.26 -8.27 24.02
CA THR A 49 -1.95 -7.77 23.58
C THR A 49 -1.03 -8.90 23.12
N ASN A 50 -1.15 -10.10 23.70
CA ASN A 50 -0.40 -11.28 23.34
C ASN A 50 -1.35 -12.36 22.84
N PRO A 51 -1.49 -12.57 21.52
CA PRO A 51 -2.27 -13.68 20.99
C PRO A 51 -1.71 -15.03 21.48
N PRO A 52 -2.52 -16.07 21.68
CA PRO A 52 -2.08 -17.38 22.18
C PRO A 52 -1.37 -18.17 21.09
N ILE A 53 -0.26 -17.64 20.58
CA ILE A 53 0.58 -18.26 19.55
C ILE A 53 1.94 -18.55 20.17
N ASP A 54 2.39 -19.80 20.11
CA ASP A 54 3.71 -20.18 20.56
C ASP A 54 4.80 -19.67 19.58
N SER A 55 6.03 -19.47 20.09
CA SER A 55 7.16 -18.94 19.31
C SER A 55 7.55 -19.81 18.11
N LEU A 56 7.23 -21.10 18.12
CA LEU A 56 7.52 -22.03 17.01
C LEU A 56 6.55 -21.83 15.83
N ARG A 57 5.31 -21.44 16.13
CA ARG A 57 4.28 -21.19 15.13
C ARG A 57 4.25 -19.75 14.64
N GLU A 58 4.84 -18.83 15.40
CA GLU A 58 4.83 -17.39 15.09
C GLU A 58 5.26 -17.12 13.64
N ASN A 59 6.40 -17.67 13.23
CA ASN A 59 6.91 -17.52 11.87
C ASN A 59 5.98 -18.05 10.76
N LYS A 60 5.09 -18.98 11.10
CA LYS A 60 4.11 -19.54 10.16
C LYS A 60 2.86 -18.69 10.05
N VAL A 61 2.31 -18.26 11.20
CA VAL A 61 1.02 -17.56 11.26
C VAL A 61 1.16 -16.06 11.12
N MET A 62 2.34 -15.49 11.43
CA MET A 62 2.65 -14.06 11.34
C MET A 62 3.48 -13.72 10.09
N SER A 63 3.57 -14.64 9.11
CA SER A 63 4.32 -14.38 7.89
C SER A 63 3.66 -13.31 7.04
N LEU A 64 4.44 -12.28 6.66
CA LEU A 64 4.04 -11.23 5.71
C LEU A 64 4.35 -11.59 4.26
N LYS A 65 4.84 -12.83 4.00
CA LYS A 65 5.17 -13.26 2.64
C LYS A 65 3.94 -13.24 1.74
N THR A 66 4.04 -12.48 0.67
CA THR A 66 2.99 -12.34 -0.34
C THR A 66 3.43 -13.02 -1.63
N ARG A 67 2.58 -13.84 -2.21
CA ARG A 67 2.85 -14.57 -3.45
C ARG A 67 1.89 -14.12 -4.53
N PHE A 68 2.42 -13.91 -5.72
CA PHE A 68 1.67 -13.52 -6.92
C PHE A 68 1.88 -14.55 -8.01
N GLY A 69 0.84 -14.87 -8.73
CA GLY A 69 0.84 -15.84 -9.80
C GLY A 69 -0.18 -16.95 -9.56
N ASN A 70 -0.35 -17.78 -10.57
CA ASN A 70 -1.24 -18.92 -10.52
C ASN A 70 -0.40 -20.21 -10.46
N LEU A 71 -0.63 -21.03 -9.46
CA LEU A 71 0.01 -22.33 -9.32
C LEU A 71 -0.50 -23.37 -10.33
N GLY A 72 -1.49 -23.03 -11.16
CA GLY A 72 -2.16 -23.97 -12.03
C GLY A 72 -3.14 -24.86 -11.28
N ASN A 73 -3.38 -26.07 -11.80
CA ASN A 73 -4.24 -27.05 -11.16
C ASN A 73 -3.49 -27.74 -10.02
N ILE A 74 -3.80 -27.38 -8.76
CA ILE A 74 -3.14 -27.95 -7.58
C ILE A 74 -3.36 -29.46 -7.40
N LEU A 75 -4.29 -30.05 -8.14
CA LEU A 75 -4.53 -31.50 -8.17
C LEU A 75 -3.74 -32.22 -9.26
N ASP A 76 -3.10 -31.48 -10.15
CA ASP A 76 -2.24 -32.01 -11.20
C ASP A 76 -0.81 -31.55 -10.98
N PHE A 77 0.02 -32.44 -10.44
CA PHE A 77 1.43 -32.13 -10.14
C PHE A 77 2.27 -31.82 -11.38
N ALA A 78 1.85 -32.22 -12.58
CA ALA A 78 2.54 -31.92 -13.82
C ALA A 78 2.28 -30.46 -14.29
N ASP A 79 1.21 -29.83 -13.84
CA ASP A 79 0.81 -28.46 -14.19
C ASP A 79 1.31 -27.43 -13.18
N LEU A 80 1.96 -27.87 -12.09
CA LEU A 80 2.52 -26.97 -11.06
C LEU A 80 3.83 -26.35 -11.56
N THR A 81 3.77 -25.09 -11.94
CA THR A 81 4.95 -24.33 -12.34
C THR A 81 5.29 -23.25 -11.29
N GLU A 82 6.34 -23.47 -10.52
CA GLU A 82 6.88 -22.45 -9.59
C GLU A 82 7.53 -21.28 -10.34
N GLU A 83 7.89 -21.45 -11.59
CA GLU A 83 8.61 -20.45 -12.41
C GLU A 83 7.83 -19.16 -12.64
N ASN A 84 6.50 -19.20 -12.49
CA ASN A 84 5.63 -18.04 -12.71
C ASN A 84 5.15 -17.38 -11.40
N ILE A 85 5.76 -17.71 -10.26
CA ILE A 85 5.38 -17.14 -8.97
C ILE A 85 6.37 -16.06 -8.56
N TYR A 86 5.85 -14.85 -8.37
CA TYR A 86 6.62 -13.77 -7.77
C TYR A 86 6.40 -13.75 -6.25
N VAL A 87 7.47 -13.84 -5.47
CA VAL A 87 7.43 -13.91 -4.01
C VAL A 87 8.02 -12.65 -3.41
N LEU A 88 7.25 -11.99 -2.54
CA LEU A 88 7.69 -10.87 -1.71
C LEU A 88 7.77 -11.31 -0.25
N ASN A 89 8.79 -10.88 0.47
CA ASN A 89 8.93 -11.13 1.91
C ASN A 89 8.06 -10.19 2.74
N SER A 90 7.64 -9.06 2.19
CA SER A 90 6.77 -8.06 2.81
C SER A 90 5.81 -7.51 1.77
N PRO A 91 4.59 -7.10 2.14
CA PRO A 91 3.69 -6.37 1.25
C PRO A 91 4.13 -4.93 1.01
N ILE A 92 5.12 -4.43 1.74
CA ILE A 92 5.67 -3.08 1.54
C ILE A 92 6.85 -3.18 0.58
N LEU A 93 6.78 -2.43 -0.51
CA LEU A 93 7.73 -2.46 -1.61
C LEU A 93 8.64 -1.23 -1.60
N SER A 94 9.95 -1.43 -1.70
CA SER A 94 10.87 -0.35 -2.03
C SER A 94 10.69 0.13 -3.47
N ASN A 95 11.27 1.29 -3.81
CA ASN A 95 11.21 1.84 -5.17
C ASN A 95 11.88 0.89 -6.19
N SER A 96 12.97 0.22 -5.81
CA SER A 96 13.61 -0.78 -6.67
C SER A 96 12.81 -2.08 -6.82
N GLN A 97 12.08 -2.47 -5.77
CA GLN A 97 11.25 -3.68 -5.81
C GLN A 97 10.01 -3.50 -6.69
N ILE A 98 9.37 -2.33 -6.67
CA ILE A 98 8.20 -2.11 -7.54
C ILE A 98 8.59 -2.07 -9.02
N GLU A 99 9.78 -1.57 -9.36
CA GLU A 99 10.30 -1.63 -10.74
C GLU A 99 10.53 -3.08 -11.21
N LYS A 100 11.13 -3.92 -10.36
CA LYS A 100 11.28 -5.35 -10.65
C LYS A 100 9.93 -6.04 -10.79
N PHE A 101 8.96 -5.68 -9.97
CA PHE A 101 7.59 -6.18 -10.01
C PHE A 101 6.91 -5.83 -11.35
N ILE A 102 7.00 -4.58 -11.78
CA ILE A 102 6.47 -4.12 -13.08
C ILE A 102 7.10 -4.90 -14.23
N ASN A 103 8.41 -5.05 -14.22
CA ASN A 103 9.13 -5.77 -15.27
C ASN A 103 8.76 -7.26 -15.33
N PHE A 104 8.54 -7.90 -14.18
CA PHE A 104 8.16 -9.31 -14.12
C PHE A 104 6.78 -9.56 -14.74
N PHE A 105 5.79 -8.74 -14.40
CA PHE A 105 4.42 -8.93 -14.90
C PHE A 105 4.19 -8.38 -16.30
N GLY A 106 4.99 -7.42 -16.75
CA GLY A 106 4.95 -6.88 -18.11
C GLY A 106 3.53 -6.55 -18.59
N LYS A 107 3.07 -7.22 -19.65
CA LYS A 107 1.72 -7.01 -20.23
C LYS A 107 0.56 -7.40 -19.32
N ASN A 108 0.80 -8.18 -18.28
CA ASN A 108 -0.23 -8.60 -17.33
C ASN A 108 -0.44 -7.58 -16.20
N LEU A 109 0.19 -6.42 -16.30
CA LEU A 109 0.14 -5.32 -15.35
C LEU A 109 -0.26 -4.03 -16.06
N ILE A 110 -1.10 -3.22 -15.39
CA ILE A 110 -1.41 -1.85 -15.81
C ILE A 110 -1.21 -0.89 -14.63
N THR A 111 -0.69 0.29 -14.93
CA THR A 111 -0.62 1.41 -13.98
C THR A 111 -1.77 2.37 -14.25
N ILE A 112 -2.55 2.66 -13.23
CA ILE A 112 -3.71 3.55 -13.26
C ILE A 112 -3.36 4.83 -12.51
N ASP A 113 -3.45 5.95 -13.22
CA ASP A 113 -3.24 7.29 -12.64
C ASP A 113 -4.47 7.66 -11.78
N CYS A 114 -4.26 7.77 -10.49
CA CYS A 114 -5.25 8.18 -9.50
C CYS A 114 -5.20 9.69 -9.21
N THR A 115 -4.82 10.50 -10.20
CA THR A 115 -4.93 11.95 -10.10
C THR A 115 -6.00 12.49 -11.05
N PHE A 116 -6.58 13.63 -10.72
CA PHE A 116 -7.63 14.28 -11.51
C PHE A 116 -7.39 15.79 -11.63
N SER A 117 -8.01 16.44 -12.62
CA SER A 117 -7.91 17.89 -12.78
C SER A 117 -8.59 18.62 -11.63
N LYS A 118 -8.06 19.79 -11.21
CA LYS A 118 -8.72 20.68 -10.25
C LYS A 118 -10.15 21.07 -10.66
N ASP A 119 -10.40 21.13 -11.96
CA ASP A 119 -11.70 21.51 -12.53
C ASP A 119 -12.66 20.32 -12.67
N GLU A 120 -12.20 19.11 -12.34
CA GLU A 120 -12.99 17.90 -12.43
C GLU A 120 -13.58 17.52 -11.05
N ASN A 121 -14.79 16.97 -11.05
CA ASN A 121 -15.40 16.44 -9.84
C ASN A 121 -14.74 15.12 -9.43
N LEU A 122 -14.41 14.98 -8.13
CA LEU A 122 -13.82 13.79 -7.55
C LEU A 122 -14.63 12.52 -7.82
N GLU A 123 -15.96 12.59 -7.76
CA GLU A 123 -16.86 11.45 -8.04
C GLU A 123 -16.70 10.95 -9.47
N ILE A 124 -16.60 11.86 -10.44
CA ILE A 124 -16.35 11.52 -11.84
C ILE A 124 -14.97 10.84 -12.00
N ALA A 125 -13.96 11.36 -11.34
CA ALA A 125 -12.63 10.77 -11.36
C ALA A 125 -12.63 9.34 -10.81
N ILE A 126 -13.33 9.09 -9.70
CA ILE A 126 -13.47 7.75 -9.11
C ILE A 126 -14.20 6.80 -10.08
N GLU A 127 -15.27 7.24 -10.73
CA GLU A 127 -15.97 6.41 -11.69
C GLU A 127 -15.08 6.04 -12.90
N LYS A 128 -14.21 6.96 -13.34
CA LYS A 128 -13.24 6.68 -14.41
C LYS A 128 -12.24 5.59 -14.00
N ILE A 129 -11.60 5.71 -12.83
CA ILE A 129 -10.62 4.72 -12.38
C ILE A 129 -11.26 3.34 -12.16
N LYS A 130 -12.50 3.28 -11.67
CA LYS A 130 -13.27 2.03 -11.54
C LYS A 130 -13.49 1.36 -12.90
N LYS A 131 -13.92 2.12 -13.90
CA LYS A 131 -14.14 1.61 -15.27
C LYS A 131 -12.84 1.13 -15.92
N ILE A 132 -11.76 1.89 -15.81
CA ILE A 132 -10.44 1.50 -16.33
C ILE A 132 -10.01 0.17 -15.69
N SER A 133 -10.14 0.05 -14.37
CA SER A 133 -9.81 -1.17 -13.65
C SER A 133 -10.63 -2.38 -14.10
N GLU A 134 -11.93 -2.21 -14.29
CA GLU A 134 -12.82 -3.28 -14.74
C GLU A 134 -12.44 -3.76 -16.15
N ILE A 135 -12.25 -2.83 -17.08
CA ILE A 135 -11.86 -3.16 -18.46
C ILE A 135 -10.55 -3.92 -18.47
N ALA A 136 -9.53 -3.43 -17.77
CA ALA A 136 -8.23 -4.08 -17.70
C ALA A 136 -8.32 -5.53 -17.19
N VAL A 137 -9.08 -5.76 -16.13
CA VAL A 137 -9.25 -7.12 -15.57
C VAL A 137 -10.00 -8.03 -16.55
N ARG A 138 -11.00 -7.52 -17.26
CA ARG A 138 -11.72 -8.29 -18.30
C ARG A 138 -10.82 -8.64 -19.49
N GLU A 139 -9.82 -7.82 -19.77
CA GLU A 139 -8.80 -8.06 -20.79
C GLU A 139 -7.66 -8.99 -20.33
N GLY A 140 -7.72 -9.49 -19.10
CA GLY A 140 -6.78 -10.47 -18.57
C GLY A 140 -5.61 -9.89 -17.76
N VAL A 141 -5.65 -8.60 -17.42
CA VAL A 141 -4.67 -8.00 -16.51
C VAL A 141 -4.84 -8.59 -15.12
N THR A 142 -3.72 -9.01 -14.51
CA THR A 142 -3.69 -9.63 -13.18
C THR A 142 -3.14 -8.73 -12.09
N GLN A 143 -2.53 -7.60 -12.46
CA GLN A 143 -1.92 -6.65 -11.54
C GLN A 143 -2.35 -5.21 -11.87
N LEU A 144 -2.98 -4.52 -10.93
CA LEU A 144 -3.25 -3.10 -11.01
C LEU A 144 -2.28 -2.37 -10.10
N ILE A 145 -1.55 -1.37 -10.61
CA ILE A 145 -0.84 -0.38 -9.80
C ILE A 145 -1.65 0.91 -9.81
N LEU A 146 -2.09 1.33 -8.66
CA LEU A 146 -2.73 2.62 -8.46
C LEU A 146 -1.67 3.62 -8.03
N THR A 147 -1.50 4.70 -8.77
CA THR A 147 -0.44 5.67 -8.49
C THR A 147 -0.97 7.10 -8.41
N ASP A 148 -0.42 7.87 -7.47
CA ASP A 148 -0.65 9.31 -7.32
C ASP A 148 0.58 10.16 -7.74
N LYS A 149 1.59 9.53 -8.37
CA LYS A 149 2.85 10.21 -8.73
C LYS A 149 2.68 11.43 -9.66
N ASN A 150 1.59 11.51 -10.39
CA ASN A 150 1.33 12.59 -11.36
C ASN A 150 0.71 13.84 -10.71
N ILE A 151 0.86 14.01 -9.40
CA ILE A 151 0.44 15.22 -8.68
C ILE A 151 1.17 16.45 -9.24
N SER A 152 0.43 17.53 -9.44
CA SER A 152 0.96 18.80 -9.90
C SER A 152 0.05 19.94 -9.44
N GLU A 153 0.43 21.18 -9.72
CA GLU A 153 -0.41 22.37 -9.43
C GLU A 153 -1.81 22.30 -10.05
N LYS A 154 -1.98 21.53 -11.14
CA LYS A 154 -3.24 21.37 -11.88
C LYS A 154 -3.90 20.02 -11.65
N ARG A 155 -3.23 19.08 -11.01
CA ARG A 155 -3.73 17.72 -10.80
C ARG A 155 -3.68 17.35 -9.31
N LEU A 156 -4.84 17.04 -8.76
CA LEU A 156 -5.02 16.62 -7.36
C LEU A 156 -5.04 15.10 -7.27
N PRO A 157 -4.54 14.50 -6.19
CA PRO A 157 -4.67 13.08 -5.98
C PRO A 157 -6.09 12.72 -5.55
N VAL A 158 -6.63 11.63 -6.07
CA VAL A 158 -7.74 10.93 -5.41
C VAL A 158 -7.12 10.26 -4.18
N PRO A 159 -7.63 10.48 -2.95
CA PRO A 159 -7.09 9.84 -1.76
C PRO A 159 -6.90 8.33 -1.98
N MET A 160 -5.71 7.79 -1.70
CA MET A 160 -5.37 6.41 -2.08
C MET A 160 -6.28 5.39 -1.39
N LEU A 161 -6.66 5.62 -0.14
CA LEU A 161 -7.65 4.77 0.56
C LEU A 161 -8.99 4.71 -0.18
N LEU A 162 -9.45 5.86 -0.69
CA LEU A 162 -10.68 5.93 -1.46
C LEU A 162 -10.56 5.23 -2.81
N SER A 163 -9.42 5.41 -3.50
CA SER A 163 -9.13 4.73 -4.77
C SER A 163 -9.12 3.21 -4.63
N VAL A 164 -8.38 2.69 -3.65
CA VAL A 164 -8.31 1.25 -3.37
C VAL A 164 -9.68 0.71 -2.98
N GLY A 165 -10.38 1.35 -2.04
CA GLY A 165 -11.70 0.91 -1.56
C GLY A 165 -12.77 0.92 -2.66
N ALA A 166 -12.78 1.95 -3.49
CA ALA A 166 -13.72 2.07 -4.61
C ALA A 166 -13.51 0.97 -5.66
N ILE A 167 -12.25 0.75 -6.07
CA ILE A 167 -11.90 -0.29 -7.05
C ILE A 167 -12.16 -1.68 -6.46
N ASN A 168 -11.72 -1.93 -5.23
CA ASN A 168 -11.95 -3.21 -4.55
C ASN A 168 -13.44 -3.55 -4.49
N THR A 169 -14.27 -2.62 -4.03
CA THR A 169 -15.72 -2.80 -3.94
C THR A 169 -16.37 -3.00 -5.31
N HIS A 170 -15.93 -2.22 -6.31
CA HIS A 170 -16.41 -2.33 -7.68
C HIS A 170 -16.10 -3.71 -8.27
N LEU A 171 -14.87 -4.17 -8.15
CA LEU A 171 -14.45 -5.48 -8.66
C LEU A 171 -15.13 -6.64 -7.93
N ILE A 172 -15.40 -6.53 -6.63
CA ILE A 172 -16.21 -7.50 -5.87
C ILE A 172 -17.62 -7.59 -6.43
N LYS A 173 -18.31 -6.46 -6.63
CA LYS A 173 -19.66 -6.41 -7.18
C LYS A 173 -19.75 -7.07 -8.57
N HIS A 174 -18.70 -6.96 -9.37
CA HIS A 174 -18.62 -7.54 -10.71
C HIS A 174 -18.01 -8.95 -10.73
N LYS A 175 -17.70 -9.56 -9.55
CA LYS A 175 -17.07 -10.89 -9.41
C LYS A 175 -15.70 -10.99 -10.09
N LEU A 176 -14.97 -9.89 -10.16
CA LEU A 176 -13.66 -9.78 -10.82
C LEU A 176 -12.49 -9.73 -9.82
N ARG A 177 -12.76 -9.44 -8.53
CA ARG A 177 -11.70 -9.22 -7.52
C ARG A 177 -10.74 -10.40 -7.36
N GLY A 178 -11.22 -11.63 -7.54
CA GLY A 178 -10.41 -12.85 -7.43
C GLY A 178 -9.37 -13.04 -8.54
N TYR A 179 -9.46 -12.29 -9.63
CA TYR A 179 -8.56 -12.41 -10.78
C TYR A 179 -7.40 -11.40 -10.78
N VAL A 180 -7.39 -10.46 -9.84
CA VAL A 180 -6.45 -9.34 -9.88
C VAL A 180 -5.97 -8.94 -8.50
N SER A 181 -4.72 -8.49 -8.41
CA SER A 181 -4.15 -7.84 -7.23
C SER A 181 -4.17 -6.32 -7.40
N ILE A 182 -4.42 -5.60 -6.31
CA ILE A 182 -4.42 -4.14 -6.27
C ILE A 182 -3.17 -3.70 -5.51
N ASN A 183 -2.27 -2.98 -6.16
CA ASN A 183 -1.01 -2.54 -5.60
C ASN A 183 -1.04 -1.01 -5.50
N ALA A 184 -0.89 -0.46 -4.31
CA ALA A 184 -0.93 0.99 -4.08
C ALA A 184 0.49 1.57 -4.14
N GLN A 185 0.72 2.54 -5.03
CA GLN A 185 1.93 3.34 -5.08
C GLN A 185 1.57 4.77 -4.73
N THR A 186 1.85 5.18 -3.49
CA THR A 186 1.32 6.42 -2.94
C THR A 186 2.31 7.23 -2.14
N GLY A 187 2.19 8.54 -2.23
CA GLY A 187 2.90 9.49 -1.37
C GLY A 187 2.22 9.75 -0.03
N GLU A 188 0.99 9.27 0.17
CA GLU A 188 0.23 9.55 1.40
C GLU A 188 0.63 8.66 2.58
N ALA A 189 1.07 7.43 2.33
CA ALA A 189 1.35 6.45 3.37
C ALA A 189 2.78 6.58 3.90
N MET A 190 2.96 6.75 5.21
CA MET A 190 4.26 6.95 5.83
C MET A 190 4.56 6.02 7.00
N ASP A 191 3.55 5.40 7.59
CA ASP A 191 3.66 4.63 8.81
C ASP A 191 2.97 3.26 8.72
N THR A 192 3.22 2.41 9.70
CA THR A 192 2.63 1.07 9.81
C THR A 192 1.11 1.11 9.78
N HIS A 193 0.49 2.11 10.43
CA HIS A 193 -0.96 2.26 10.46
C HIS A 193 -1.53 2.51 9.06
N SER A 194 -0.92 3.41 8.29
CA SER A 194 -1.32 3.71 6.91
C SER A 194 -1.20 2.48 6.01
N PHE A 195 -0.13 1.70 6.15
CA PHE A 195 0.06 0.46 5.39
C PHE A 195 -1.00 -0.58 5.74
N ALA A 196 -1.21 -0.81 7.04
CA ALA A 196 -2.21 -1.77 7.51
C ALA A 196 -3.63 -1.38 7.05
N THR A 197 -3.95 -0.10 7.05
CA THR A 197 -5.25 0.42 6.61
C THR A 197 -5.45 0.19 5.11
N LEU A 198 -4.45 0.49 4.27
CA LEU A 198 -4.50 0.21 2.83
C LEU A 198 -4.69 -1.28 2.53
N LEU A 199 -3.93 -2.14 3.21
CA LEU A 199 -4.07 -3.59 3.06
C LEU A 199 -5.45 -4.07 3.52
N GLY A 200 -5.95 -3.55 4.64
CA GLY A 200 -7.27 -3.88 5.19
C GLY A 200 -8.44 -3.49 4.27
N ILE A 201 -8.30 -2.42 3.47
CA ILE A 201 -9.31 -1.98 2.51
C ILE A 201 -9.25 -2.77 1.20
N GLY A 202 -8.15 -3.47 0.92
CA GLY A 202 -8.06 -4.34 -0.25
C GLY A 202 -6.81 -4.19 -1.10
N ALA A 203 -5.83 -3.37 -0.71
CA ALA A 203 -4.52 -3.39 -1.35
C ALA A 203 -3.82 -4.72 -1.07
N THR A 204 -3.06 -5.21 -2.03
CA THR A 204 -2.21 -6.40 -1.88
C THR A 204 -0.79 -6.00 -1.48
N THR A 205 -0.30 -4.90 -2.03
CA THR A 205 1.00 -4.30 -1.67
C THR A 205 0.90 -2.79 -1.63
N VAL A 206 1.88 -2.17 -0.94
CA VAL A 206 2.04 -0.72 -0.85
C VAL A 206 3.48 -0.35 -1.19
N ASN A 207 3.66 0.63 -2.08
CA ASN A 207 4.93 1.30 -2.31
C ASN A 207 4.81 2.76 -1.84
N PRO A 208 5.34 3.10 -0.66
CA PRO A 208 5.30 4.44 -0.08
C PRO A 208 6.44 5.28 -0.66
N TYR A 209 6.38 5.61 -1.95
CA TYR A 209 7.51 6.18 -2.68
C TYR A 209 8.02 7.49 -2.07
N LEU A 210 7.15 8.35 -1.57
CA LEU A 210 7.53 9.65 -1.00
C LEU A 210 8.20 9.50 0.38
N ALA A 211 7.73 8.54 1.20
CA ALA A 211 8.39 8.20 2.46
C ALA A 211 9.81 7.68 2.21
N LEU A 212 9.97 6.79 1.23
CA LEU A 212 11.29 6.26 0.82
C LEU A 212 12.22 7.36 0.29
N ASP A 213 11.71 8.29 -0.52
CA ASP A 213 12.47 9.44 -1.01
C ASP A 213 12.86 10.37 0.15
N GLY A 214 11.97 10.55 1.13
CA GLY A 214 12.26 11.29 2.37
C GLY A 214 13.38 10.65 3.20
N LEU A 215 13.37 9.33 3.33
CA LEU A 215 14.47 8.59 3.98
C LEU A 215 15.78 8.72 3.21
N TYR A 216 15.74 8.63 1.89
CA TYR A 216 16.92 8.81 1.06
C TYR A 216 17.55 10.19 1.23
N GLN A 217 16.74 11.25 1.23
CA GLN A 217 17.23 12.62 1.47
C GLN A 217 17.87 12.79 2.85
N ARG A 218 17.33 12.11 3.88
CA ARG A 218 17.90 12.13 5.23
C ARG A 218 19.19 11.33 5.30
N PHE A 219 19.28 10.23 4.60
CA PHE A 219 20.50 9.45 4.45
C PHE A 219 21.61 10.28 3.78
N GLU A 220 21.31 10.97 2.69
CA GLU A 220 22.25 11.88 2.00
C GLU A 220 22.80 12.97 2.94
N LYS A 221 21.95 13.47 3.86
CA LYS A 221 22.33 14.43 4.90
C LYS A 221 23.08 13.80 6.08
N LYS A 222 23.36 12.48 6.04
CA LYS A 222 24.07 11.72 7.10
C LYS A 222 23.37 11.77 8.46
N LEU A 223 22.04 11.78 8.47
CA LEU A 223 21.26 11.85 9.72
C LEU A 223 21.07 10.51 10.42
N PHE A 224 21.44 9.39 9.79
CA PHE A 224 21.30 8.04 10.32
C PHE A 224 22.62 7.43 10.84
N GLY A 225 23.60 8.25 11.18
CA GLY A 225 24.87 7.80 11.74
C GLY A 225 25.64 6.85 10.80
N ASN A 226 25.86 5.62 11.23
CA ASN A 226 26.67 4.63 10.49
C ASN A 226 25.83 3.64 9.65
N TYR A 227 24.51 3.75 9.65
CA TYR A 227 23.64 2.86 8.87
C TYR A 227 23.70 3.19 7.39
N ASP A 228 23.68 2.15 6.55
CA ASP A 228 23.48 2.34 5.12
C ASP A 228 21.98 2.51 4.78
N TYR A 229 21.69 2.95 3.56
CA TYR A 229 20.32 3.23 3.14
C TYR A 229 19.44 1.96 3.12
N GLU A 230 20.00 0.83 2.67
CA GLU A 230 19.29 -0.45 2.64
C GLU A 230 18.94 -0.94 4.04
N GLU A 231 19.81 -0.69 4.99
CA GLU A 231 19.57 -1.01 6.41
C GLU A 231 18.46 -0.13 6.99
N CYS A 232 18.44 1.17 6.69
CA CYS A 232 17.39 2.09 7.11
C CYS A 232 16.01 1.69 6.57
N ILE A 233 15.94 1.18 5.32
CA ILE A 233 14.68 0.69 4.74
C ILE A 233 14.22 -0.62 5.40
N LYS A 234 15.13 -1.47 5.84
CA LYS A 234 14.79 -2.77 6.46
C LYS A 234 14.36 -2.65 7.92
N ARG A 235 14.75 -1.59 8.57
CA ARG A 235 14.37 -1.28 9.96
C ARG A 235 12.96 -0.77 10.06
#